data_afeba7d2b225c74b04c7c96a8d2f5722
#
_entry.id   afeba7d2b225c74b04c7c96a8d2f5722
#
_cell.length_a   1.000
_cell.length_b   1.000
_cell.length_c   1.000
_cell.angle_alpha   90.00
_cell.angle_beta   90.00
_cell.angle_gamma   90.00
#
_symmetry.space_group_name_H-M   'P 1'
#
loop_
_entity.id
_entity.type
_entity.pdbx_description
1 polymer ?
#
loop_
_entity_poly.entity_id
_entity_poly.type
_entity_poly.pdbx_seq_one_letter_code
_entity_poly.pdbx_strand_id
1 'polypeptide(L)'
;MNENGNNLISLQNLQVHYDLGGGGLLDRIIGGSKVRRVVKAVDGVSLDIKKGETLGLVGESGCGKSTLGKAILRLTEPTGGQAFYNGKDLAHLSQSDMREQRKHLQMIFQDPYASLNPRMTVGQIIGEPIKTFNLSKGNSVEQLVQDLMETVGLSRRFTKRYPHEFSGGQRQRIGIARALAVDPEFIVADEPISALDVSIQAQIMNLMAKLQREKNLTYLFISHDLRAIRHVSDRVAVMYLGKIVELADAKTVYREPLMPYTKALISAVPVPDPQIEAKRTRIILKGDVPSPINPPSGCHFNTRCPFAIQECRQIEPSLVEIKPKHYAACIRISPEYPHIEENEKDGLAVVGE
;
A
#
# COMPACT_ATOMS: atom_id res chain seq x y z
N MET A 1 11.80 -4.85 24.92
CA MET A 1 13.12 -5.28 24.42
C MET A 1 13.09 -5.14 22.90
N ASN A 2 13.99 -4.34 22.37
CA ASN A 2 13.94 -3.85 20.97
C ASN A 2 14.13 -4.97 19.95
N GLU A 3 13.06 -5.39 19.27
CA GLU A 3 13.13 -6.15 18.01
C GLU A 3 13.56 -5.24 16.81
N ASN A 4 14.16 -4.09 17.09
CA ASN A 4 14.49 -3.05 16.11
C ASN A 4 15.62 -3.41 15.12
N GLY A 5 16.16 -4.63 15.15
CA GLY A 5 17.31 -5.02 14.30
C GLY A 5 16.96 -5.47 12.88
N ASN A 6 15.68 -5.65 12.52
CA ASN A 6 15.31 -6.23 11.22
C ASN A 6 14.32 -5.37 10.40
N ASN A 7 13.95 -4.18 10.89
CA ASN A 7 13.04 -3.29 10.15
C ASN A 7 13.80 -2.49 9.10
N LEU A 8 13.42 -2.66 7.83
CA LEU A 8 13.96 -1.87 6.73
C LEU A 8 13.29 -0.50 6.64
N ILE A 9 11.96 -0.48 6.79
CA ILE A 9 11.14 0.73 6.85
C ILE A 9 10.44 0.78 8.20
N SER A 10 10.41 1.95 8.84
CA SER A 10 9.64 2.20 10.06
C SER A 10 8.93 3.54 9.95
N LEU A 11 7.62 3.53 10.15
CA LEU A 11 6.77 4.72 10.12
C LEU A 11 6.33 5.06 11.54
N GLN A 12 6.44 6.33 11.92
CA GLN A 12 6.02 6.81 13.23
C GLN A 12 5.06 7.98 13.04
N ASN A 13 3.78 7.72 13.33
CA ASN A 13 2.70 8.71 13.25
C ASN A 13 2.70 9.50 11.93
N LEU A 14 2.98 8.81 10.80
CA LEU A 14 3.12 9.45 9.49
C LEU A 14 1.80 10.06 9.05
N GLN A 15 1.85 11.33 8.59
CA GLN A 15 0.68 12.10 8.17
C GLN A 15 0.90 12.70 6.78
N VAL A 16 -0.16 12.66 5.96
CA VAL A 16 -0.25 13.39 4.68
C VAL A 16 -1.63 14.02 4.61
N HIS A 17 -1.67 15.31 4.83
CA HIS A 17 -2.87 16.13 4.80
C HIS A 17 -2.79 17.11 3.64
N TYR A 18 -3.77 17.08 2.73
CA TYR A 18 -3.85 18.03 1.60
C TYR A 18 -4.81 19.18 1.95
N ASP A 19 -4.28 20.40 1.98
CA ASP A 19 -5.11 21.59 2.11
C ASP A 19 -5.73 21.94 0.73
N LEU A 20 -7.03 21.78 0.61
CA LEU A 20 -7.76 22.09 -0.63
C LEU A 20 -7.99 23.60 -0.83
N GLY A 21 -7.47 24.44 0.07
CA GLY A 21 -7.73 25.87 0.07
C GLY A 21 -9.21 26.17 0.35
N GLY A 22 -9.48 27.18 1.11
CA GLY A 22 -10.83 27.74 1.31
C GLY A 22 -10.84 29.18 0.80
N GLY A 23 -11.64 29.46 -0.23
CA GLY A 23 -11.94 30.82 -0.65
C GLY A 23 -11.19 31.31 -1.87
N GLY A 24 -11.88 31.30 -3.02
CA GLY A 24 -11.53 32.18 -4.16
C GLY A 24 -11.57 33.64 -3.73
N LEU A 25 -11.04 34.53 -4.54
CA LEU A 25 -11.06 36.00 -4.31
C LEU A 25 -12.46 36.52 -3.91
N LEU A 26 -13.53 35.90 -4.39
CA LEU A 26 -14.93 36.21 -4.09
C LEU A 26 -15.32 35.88 -2.63
N ASP A 27 -14.83 34.83 -2.04
CA ASP A 27 -15.13 34.46 -0.62
C ASP A 27 -14.47 35.43 0.37
N ARG A 28 -13.38 36.10 -0.04
CA ARG A 28 -12.73 37.17 0.74
C ARG A 28 -13.59 38.43 0.87
N ILE A 29 -14.49 38.65 -0.14
CA ILE A 29 -15.34 39.87 -0.23
C ILE A 29 -16.65 39.64 0.54
N ILE A 30 -17.16 38.40 0.65
CA ILE A 30 -18.47 38.08 1.21
C ILE A 30 -18.41 37.76 2.72
N GLY A 31 -17.22 37.83 3.37
CA GLY A 31 -17.11 37.61 4.83
C GLY A 31 -17.41 36.18 5.30
N GLY A 32 -17.37 35.21 4.40
CA GLY A 32 -17.57 33.80 4.73
C GLY A 32 -16.42 33.25 5.59
N SER A 33 -16.74 32.56 6.68
CA SER A 33 -15.76 31.90 7.54
C SER A 33 -14.91 30.92 6.72
N LYS A 34 -13.60 31.09 6.73
CA LYS A 34 -12.63 30.18 6.08
C LYS A 34 -12.67 28.82 6.75
N VAL A 35 -13.59 27.95 6.35
CA VAL A 35 -13.51 26.54 6.70
C VAL A 35 -12.41 25.93 5.83
N ARG A 36 -11.20 25.78 6.39
CA ARG A 36 -10.12 25.01 5.76
C ARG A 36 -10.62 23.59 5.50
N ARG A 37 -10.65 23.19 4.24
CA ARG A 37 -10.97 21.82 3.84
C ARG A 37 -9.66 21.06 3.70
N VAL A 38 -9.38 20.17 4.65
CA VAL A 38 -8.17 19.37 4.68
C VAL A 38 -8.54 17.92 4.43
N VAL A 39 -7.98 17.32 3.38
CA VAL A 39 -8.10 15.88 3.11
C VAL A 39 -7.04 15.15 3.93
N LYS A 40 -7.45 14.37 4.90
CA LYS A 40 -6.56 13.51 5.71
C LYS A 40 -6.32 12.17 5.00
N ALA A 41 -5.46 12.19 3.98
CA ALA A 41 -5.21 11.00 3.15
C ALA A 41 -4.42 9.91 3.89
N VAL A 42 -3.50 10.31 4.76
CA VAL A 42 -2.79 9.46 5.73
C VAL A 42 -2.84 10.20 7.05
N ASP A 43 -3.35 9.57 8.10
CA ASP A 43 -3.66 10.24 9.37
C ASP A 43 -3.09 9.47 10.56
N GLY A 44 -1.77 9.60 10.77
CA GLY A 44 -1.09 9.03 11.94
C GLY A 44 -0.77 7.53 11.80
N VAL A 45 -0.25 7.12 10.64
CA VAL A 45 0.14 5.72 10.42
C VAL A 45 1.47 5.40 11.08
N SER A 46 1.47 4.39 11.95
CA SER A 46 2.67 3.76 12.51
C SER A 46 2.74 2.30 12.06
N LEU A 47 3.83 1.92 11.39
CA LEU A 47 3.96 0.62 10.72
C LEU A 47 5.41 0.29 10.46
N ASP A 48 5.81 -0.97 10.70
CA ASP A 48 7.14 -1.48 10.38
C ASP A 48 7.07 -2.48 9.23
N ILE A 49 8.05 -2.40 8.31
CA ILE A 49 8.26 -3.37 7.22
C ILE A 49 9.64 -4.00 7.41
N LYS A 50 9.66 -5.32 7.55
CA LYS A 50 10.90 -6.07 7.80
C LYS A 50 11.69 -6.24 6.50
N LYS A 51 13.00 -6.36 6.60
CA LYS A 51 13.86 -6.63 5.44
C LYS A 51 13.50 -7.99 4.82
N GLY A 52 13.33 -8.02 3.49
CA GLY A 52 13.01 -9.22 2.73
C GLY A 52 11.54 -9.66 2.79
N GLU A 53 10.64 -8.93 3.50
CA GLU A 53 9.22 -9.27 3.52
C GLU A 53 8.44 -8.58 2.40
N THR A 54 7.31 -9.15 2.03
CA THR A 54 6.24 -8.47 1.29
C THR A 54 5.11 -8.12 2.25
N LEU A 55 4.97 -6.82 2.56
CA LEU A 55 3.81 -6.30 3.27
C LEU A 55 2.72 -5.94 2.27
N GLY A 56 1.57 -6.61 2.33
CA GLY A 56 0.39 -6.26 1.57
C GLY A 56 -0.36 -5.10 2.22
N LEU A 57 -0.78 -4.11 1.44
CA LEU A 57 -1.62 -3.00 1.89
C LEU A 57 -2.94 -3.01 1.14
N VAL A 58 -4.03 -3.24 1.87
CA VAL A 58 -5.38 -3.38 1.30
C VAL A 58 -6.35 -2.36 1.89
N GLY A 59 -7.46 -2.12 1.20
CA GLY A 59 -8.53 -1.23 1.61
C GLY A 59 -9.31 -0.70 0.41
N GLU A 60 -10.47 -0.08 0.65
CA GLU A 60 -11.31 0.52 -0.38
C GLU A 60 -10.57 1.60 -1.17
N SER A 61 -11.03 1.88 -2.42
CA SER A 61 -10.45 2.95 -3.24
C SER A 61 -10.56 4.30 -2.51
N GLY A 62 -9.51 5.12 -2.59
CA GLY A 62 -9.47 6.42 -1.92
C GLY A 62 -9.14 6.41 -0.42
N CYS A 63 -8.86 5.24 0.20
CA CYS A 63 -8.53 5.19 1.64
C CYS A 63 -7.11 5.66 2.00
N GLY A 64 -6.26 6.02 1.01
CA GLY A 64 -4.93 6.60 1.25
C GLY A 64 -3.74 5.70 0.92
N LYS A 65 -3.92 4.48 0.40
CA LYS A 65 -2.85 3.50 0.12
C LYS A 65 -1.72 4.04 -0.74
N SER A 66 -2.04 4.53 -1.93
CA SER A 66 -1.05 5.09 -2.87
C SER A 66 -0.37 6.33 -2.30
N THR A 67 -1.10 7.13 -1.52
CA THR A 67 -0.54 8.29 -0.82
C THR A 67 0.48 7.85 0.23
N LEU A 68 0.17 6.80 1.01
CA LEU A 68 1.11 6.23 1.98
C LEU A 68 2.38 5.73 1.29
N GLY A 69 2.25 4.96 0.21
CA GLY A 69 3.40 4.48 -0.56
C GLY A 69 4.28 5.61 -1.11
N LYS A 70 3.65 6.66 -1.66
CA LYS A 70 4.37 7.85 -2.15
C LYS A 70 5.02 8.65 -1.03
N ALA A 71 4.41 8.73 0.15
CA ALA A 71 4.97 9.42 1.30
C ALA A 71 6.20 8.71 1.88
N ILE A 72 6.18 7.38 1.94
CA ILE A 72 7.36 6.58 2.35
C ILE A 72 8.56 6.88 1.45
N LEU A 73 8.34 6.99 0.14
CA LEU A 73 9.39 7.31 -0.84
C LEU A 73 9.68 8.81 -0.95
N ARG A 74 8.99 9.63 -0.15
CA ARG A 74 9.04 11.10 -0.24
C ARG A 74 8.85 11.62 -1.68
N LEU A 75 7.94 10.97 -2.43
CA LEU A 75 7.38 11.49 -3.67
C LEU A 75 6.22 12.45 -3.39
N THR A 76 5.60 12.31 -2.22
CA THR A 76 4.69 13.26 -1.59
C THR A 76 5.29 13.60 -0.23
N GLU A 77 5.48 14.91 0.03
CA GLU A 77 6.04 15.37 1.31
C GLU A 77 5.06 15.05 2.44
N PRO A 78 5.50 14.36 3.51
CA PRO A 78 4.69 14.19 4.70
C PRO A 78 4.37 15.55 5.35
N THR A 79 3.18 15.67 5.91
CA THR A 79 2.76 16.87 6.68
C THR A 79 3.04 16.73 8.16
N GLY A 80 3.36 15.52 8.62
CA GLY A 80 3.73 15.22 10.00
C GLY A 80 4.21 13.78 10.15
N GLY A 81 4.77 13.48 11.34
CA GLY A 81 5.36 12.18 11.63
C GLY A 81 6.69 11.94 10.92
N GLN A 82 7.15 10.70 10.93
CA GLN A 82 8.47 10.33 10.45
C GLN A 82 8.42 9.02 9.63
N ALA A 83 9.33 8.91 8.66
CA ALA A 83 9.52 7.69 7.87
C ALA A 83 11.02 7.35 7.87
N PHE A 84 11.37 6.20 8.42
CA PHE A 84 12.75 5.75 8.52
C PHE A 84 13.04 4.66 7.48
N TYR A 85 14.19 4.76 6.86
CA TYR A 85 14.80 3.70 6.06
C TYR A 85 16.17 3.36 6.66
N ASN A 86 16.36 2.10 7.06
CA ASN A 86 17.57 1.66 7.77
C ASN A 86 17.95 2.61 8.93
N GLY A 87 16.96 3.07 9.70
CA GLY A 87 17.13 3.99 10.82
C GLY A 87 17.38 5.45 10.45
N LYS A 88 17.45 5.82 9.15
CA LYS A 88 17.58 7.21 8.69
C LYS A 88 16.21 7.80 8.45
N ASP A 89 15.91 8.94 9.06
CA ASP A 89 14.66 9.67 8.84
C ASP A 89 14.65 10.32 7.46
N LEU A 90 13.84 9.79 6.55
CA LEU A 90 13.71 10.27 5.17
C LEU A 90 13.02 11.65 5.10
N ALA A 91 12.13 11.97 6.06
CA ALA A 91 11.35 13.21 6.04
C ALA A 91 12.24 14.46 6.17
N HIS A 92 13.35 14.35 6.88
CA HIS A 92 14.24 15.48 7.19
C HIS A 92 15.54 15.49 6.37
N LEU A 93 15.73 14.55 5.43
CA LEU A 93 16.91 14.55 4.56
C LEU A 93 16.93 15.76 3.62
N SER A 94 18.13 16.24 3.30
CA SER A 94 18.32 17.19 2.20
C SER A 94 17.90 16.56 0.86
N GLN A 95 17.66 17.39 -0.17
CA GLN A 95 17.32 16.89 -1.51
C GLN A 95 18.46 16.03 -2.12
N SER A 96 19.72 16.40 -1.84
CA SER A 96 20.90 15.63 -2.29
C SER A 96 20.94 14.26 -1.61
N ASP A 97 20.74 14.21 -0.28
CA ASP A 97 20.78 12.96 0.47
C ASP A 97 19.60 12.06 0.11
N MET A 98 18.41 12.64 -0.07
CA MET A 98 17.24 11.89 -0.55
C MET A 98 17.46 11.30 -1.94
N ARG A 99 18.16 12.00 -2.85
CA ARG A 99 18.53 11.48 -4.17
C ARG A 99 19.39 10.23 -4.04
N GLU A 100 20.34 10.19 -3.10
CA GLU A 100 21.14 8.99 -2.85
C GLU A 100 20.29 7.83 -2.31
N GLN A 101 19.34 8.09 -1.41
CA GLN A 101 18.43 7.06 -0.91
C GLN A 101 17.52 6.50 -2.02
N ARG A 102 17.15 7.28 -3.02
CA ARG A 102 16.31 6.83 -4.15
C ARG A 102 16.93 5.69 -4.98
N LYS A 103 18.22 5.42 -4.88
CA LYS A 103 18.84 4.21 -5.46
C LYS A 103 18.28 2.95 -4.81
N HIS A 104 18.01 3.00 -3.51
CA HIS A 104 17.55 1.88 -2.71
C HIS A 104 16.02 1.78 -2.62
N LEU A 105 15.33 2.89 -2.90
CA LEU A 105 13.89 3.06 -2.73
C LEU A 105 13.23 3.32 -4.08
N GLN A 106 12.47 2.37 -4.59
CA GLN A 106 11.88 2.45 -5.92
C GLN A 106 10.35 2.28 -5.90
N MET A 107 9.70 2.67 -7.00
CA MET A 107 8.26 2.54 -7.17
C MET A 107 7.91 1.89 -8.51
N ILE A 108 7.00 0.93 -8.46
CA ILE A 108 6.27 0.41 -9.61
C ILE A 108 4.89 1.06 -9.58
N PHE A 109 4.55 1.81 -10.62
CA PHE A 109 3.33 2.62 -10.68
C PHE A 109 2.13 1.81 -11.18
N GLN A 110 0.94 2.23 -10.81
CA GLN A 110 -0.35 1.64 -11.14
C GLN A 110 -0.62 1.59 -12.66
N ASP A 111 -0.34 2.69 -13.36
CA ASP A 111 -0.56 2.78 -14.80
C ASP A 111 0.77 2.60 -15.56
N PRO A 112 0.96 1.44 -16.22
CA PRO A 112 2.15 1.20 -17.00
C PRO A 112 2.24 2.08 -18.26
N TYR A 113 1.13 2.68 -18.74
CA TYR A 113 1.13 3.62 -19.85
C TYR A 113 1.65 5.00 -19.42
N ALA A 114 1.08 5.55 -18.37
CA ALA A 114 1.45 6.88 -17.89
C ALA A 114 2.85 6.90 -17.26
N SER A 115 3.34 5.75 -16.77
CA SER A 115 4.63 5.67 -16.10
C SER A 115 5.84 5.62 -17.04
N LEU A 116 5.64 5.32 -18.32
CA LEU A 116 6.71 5.20 -19.33
C LEU A 116 6.66 6.39 -20.30
N ASN A 117 7.79 7.07 -20.50
CA ASN A 117 7.86 8.15 -21.48
C ASN A 117 7.68 7.58 -22.91
N PRO A 118 6.59 7.93 -23.63
CA PRO A 118 6.28 7.36 -24.93
C PRO A 118 7.27 7.76 -26.04
N ARG A 119 8.11 8.78 -25.80
CA ARG A 119 9.13 9.28 -26.74
C ARG A 119 10.48 8.60 -26.58
N MET A 120 10.64 7.76 -25.55
CA MET A 120 11.89 7.03 -25.28
C MET A 120 11.72 5.57 -25.69
N THR A 121 12.79 4.97 -26.20
CA THR A 121 12.83 3.52 -26.42
C THR A 121 12.91 2.78 -25.07
N VAL A 122 12.55 1.49 -25.06
CA VAL A 122 12.62 0.64 -23.86
C VAL A 122 14.04 0.63 -23.29
N GLY A 123 15.06 0.53 -24.17
CA GLY A 123 16.46 0.60 -23.75
C GLY A 123 16.84 1.92 -23.08
N GLN A 124 16.28 3.04 -23.54
CA GLN A 124 16.48 4.35 -22.91
C GLN A 124 15.77 4.43 -21.54
N ILE A 125 14.55 3.93 -21.44
CA ILE A 125 13.76 3.94 -20.19
C ILE A 125 14.44 3.13 -19.08
N ILE A 126 14.90 1.91 -19.40
CA ILE A 126 15.56 1.05 -18.41
C ILE A 126 17.00 1.54 -18.14
N GLY A 127 17.68 2.09 -19.14
CA GLY A 127 19.05 2.58 -19.02
C GLY A 127 19.19 3.95 -18.34
N GLU A 128 18.10 4.73 -18.26
CA GLU A 128 18.13 6.07 -17.68
C GLU A 128 18.58 6.06 -16.20
N PRO A 129 18.02 5.23 -15.29
CA PRO A 129 18.49 5.15 -13.92
C PRO A 129 19.96 4.72 -13.80
N ILE A 130 20.41 3.78 -14.64
CA ILE A 130 21.80 3.31 -14.66
C ILE A 130 22.76 4.47 -14.96
N LYS A 131 22.41 5.31 -15.94
CA LYS A 131 23.19 6.49 -16.33
C LYS A 131 23.14 7.58 -15.25
N THR A 132 21.94 7.88 -14.75
CA THR A 132 21.72 8.94 -13.75
C THR A 132 22.51 8.72 -12.48
N PHE A 133 22.66 7.46 -12.07
CA PHE A 133 23.39 7.09 -10.86
C PHE A 133 24.79 6.52 -11.11
N ASN A 134 25.29 6.55 -12.36
CA ASN A 134 26.62 6.05 -12.76
C ASN A 134 26.88 4.59 -12.35
N LEU A 135 25.89 3.71 -12.55
CA LEU A 135 25.94 2.32 -12.07
C LEU A 135 26.60 1.34 -13.04
N SER A 136 27.09 1.78 -14.19
CA SER A 136 27.66 0.91 -15.22
C SER A 136 28.94 0.19 -14.77
N LYS A 137 29.73 0.79 -13.85
CA LYS A 137 30.95 0.19 -13.26
C LYS A 137 31.88 -0.48 -14.32
N GLY A 138 32.00 0.14 -15.50
CA GLY A 138 32.81 -0.39 -16.61
C GLY A 138 32.09 -1.33 -17.58
N ASN A 139 30.85 -1.77 -17.27
CA ASN A 139 30.01 -2.53 -18.19
C ASN A 139 29.32 -1.61 -19.20
N SER A 140 28.93 -2.16 -20.35
CA SER A 140 28.05 -1.45 -21.28
C SER A 140 26.67 -1.28 -20.68
N VAL A 141 26.11 -0.05 -20.65
CA VAL A 141 24.75 0.22 -20.24
C VAL A 141 23.76 -0.63 -21.07
N GLU A 142 24.06 -0.83 -22.37
CA GLU A 142 23.23 -1.64 -23.25
C GLU A 142 23.17 -3.11 -22.77
N GLN A 143 24.33 -3.68 -22.37
CA GLN A 143 24.37 -5.04 -21.84
C GLN A 143 23.56 -5.16 -20.54
N LEU A 144 23.71 -4.23 -19.60
CA LEU A 144 22.94 -4.23 -18.35
C LEU A 144 21.43 -4.13 -18.60
N VAL A 145 21.01 -3.30 -19.57
CA VAL A 145 19.61 -3.19 -19.99
C VAL A 145 19.10 -4.51 -20.56
N GLN A 146 19.88 -5.17 -21.42
CA GLN A 146 19.52 -6.46 -22.02
C GLN A 146 19.34 -7.55 -20.94
N ASP A 147 20.23 -7.61 -19.96
CA ASP A 147 20.18 -8.55 -18.84
C ASP A 147 18.94 -8.29 -17.94
N LEU A 148 18.61 -7.02 -17.69
CA LEU A 148 17.39 -6.65 -16.98
C LEU A 148 16.12 -7.04 -17.75
N MET A 149 16.12 -6.87 -19.08
CA MET A 149 14.99 -7.31 -19.91
C MET A 149 14.79 -8.82 -19.83
N GLU A 150 15.84 -9.62 -19.89
CA GLU A 150 15.74 -11.08 -19.72
C GLU A 150 15.26 -11.45 -18.32
N THR A 151 15.75 -10.77 -17.29
CA THR A 151 15.33 -10.98 -15.90
C THR A 151 13.81 -10.87 -15.74
N VAL A 152 13.19 -9.94 -16.48
CA VAL A 152 11.72 -9.77 -16.45
C VAL A 152 10.98 -10.55 -17.55
N GLY A 153 11.70 -11.41 -18.32
CA GLY A 153 11.12 -12.24 -19.37
C GLY A 153 10.79 -11.49 -20.67
N LEU A 154 11.55 -10.45 -20.98
CA LEU A 154 11.47 -9.72 -22.26
C LEU A 154 12.67 -10.04 -23.14
N SER A 155 12.47 -10.09 -24.46
CA SER A 155 13.56 -10.34 -25.40
C SER A 155 14.53 -9.15 -25.47
N ARG A 156 15.84 -9.42 -25.43
CA ARG A 156 16.93 -8.44 -25.63
C ARG A 156 16.78 -7.63 -26.92
N ARG A 157 16.17 -8.22 -27.96
CA ARG A 157 16.00 -7.59 -29.28
C ARG A 157 15.06 -6.39 -29.26
N PHE A 158 14.25 -6.22 -28.19
CA PHE A 158 13.23 -5.18 -28.09
C PHE A 158 13.73 -3.87 -27.50
N THR A 159 15.03 -3.73 -27.20
CA THR A 159 15.63 -2.52 -26.63
C THR A 159 15.34 -1.23 -27.43
N LYS A 160 15.25 -1.36 -28.77
CA LYS A 160 15.04 -0.21 -29.69
C LYS A 160 13.56 0.10 -29.93
N ARG A 161 12.63 -0.71 -29.40
CA ARG A 161 11.18 -0.50 -29.53
C ARG A 161 10.68 0.56 -28.56
N TYR A 162 9.54 1.15 -28.88
CA TYR A 162 8.85 2.15 -28.08
C TYR A 162 7.74 1.48 -27.21
N PRO A 163 7.35 2.07 -26.07
CA PRO A 163 6.34 1.49 -25.19
C PRO A 163 5.00 1.16 -25.87
N HIS A 164 4.56 1.93 -26.84
CA HIS A 164 3.30 1.69 -27.54
C HIS A 164 3.29 0.41 -28.40
N GLU A 165 4.46 -0.16 -28.70
CA GLU A 165 4.59 -1.44 -29.44
C GLU A 165 4.45 -2.68 -28.53
N PHE A 166 4.18 -2.52 -27.23
CA PHE A 166 4.10 -3.58 -26.26
C PHE A 166 2.69 -3.73 -25.67
N SER A 167 2.33 -4.96 -25.27
CA SER A 167 1.10 -5.21 -24.50
C SER A 167 1.17 -4.60 -23.09
N GLY A 168 0.03 -4.48 -22.41
CA GLY A 168 -0.03 -3.97 -21.03
C GLY A 168 0.90 -4.72 -20.08
N GLY A 169 0.87 -6.06 -20.12
CA GLY A 169 1.75 -6.89 -19.28
C GLY A 169 3.24 -6.75 -19.63
N GLN A 170 3.57 -6.57 -20.91
CA GLN A 170 4.96 -6.29 -21.31
C GLN A 170 5.42 -4.90 -20.84
N ARG A 171 4.56 -3.88 -20.89
CA ARG A 171 4.87 -2.55 -20.32
C ARG A 171 5.08 -2.62 -18.81
N GLN A 172 4.27 -3.40 -18.11
CA GLN A 172 4.48 -3.63 -16.68
C GLN A 172 5.85 -4.25 -16.40
N ARG A 173 6.27 -5.24 -17.19
CA ARG A 173 7.62 -5.82 -17.10
C ARG A 173 8.72 -4.80 -17.35
N ILE A 174 8.52 -3.85 -18.29
CA ILE A 174 9.46 -2.73 -18.53
C ILE A 174 9.53 -1.83 -17.29
N GLY A 175 8.40 -1.51 -16.66
CA GLY A 175 8.35 -0.74 -15.41
C GLY A 175 9.07 -1.44 -14.26
N ILE A 176 8.92 -2.77 -14.14
CA ILE A 176 9.64 -3.59 -13.16
C ILE A 176 11.15 -3.58 -13.48
N ALA A 177 11.58 -3.77 -14.73
CA ALA A 177 12.97 -3.73 -15.13
C ALA A 177 13.62 -2.37 -14.83
N ARG A 178 12.90 -1.26 -15.06
CA ARG A 178 13.35 0.08 -14.71
C ARG A 178 13.57 0.24 -13.20
N ALA A 179 12.64 -0.25 -12.38
CA ALA A 179 12.79 -0.20 -10.93
C ALA A 179 14.00 -1.03 -10.45
N LEU A 180 14.26 -2.18 -11.08
CA LEU A 180 15.40 -3.05 -10.75
C LEU A 180 16.75 -2.49 -11.21
N ALA A 181 16.77 -1.51 -12.11
CA ALA A 181 17.98 -1.01 -12.75
C ALA A 181 18.99 -0.36 -11.78
N VAL A 182 18.55 0.01 -10.60
CA VAL A 182 19.39 0.59 -9.53
C VAL A 182 19.72 -0.41 -8.41
N ASP A 183 19.31 -1.68 -8.56
CA ASP A 183 19.45 -2.74 -7.54
C ASP A 183 18.87 -2.32 -6.17
N PRO A 184 17.56 -2.05 -6.09
CA PRO A 184 16.92 -1.50 -4.90
C PRO A 184 16.81 -2.52 -3.77
N GLU A 185 16.65 -2.02 -2.52
CA GLU A 185 16.32 -2.86 -1.36
C GLU A 185 14.80 -2.86 -1.05
N PHE A 186 14.11 -1.76 -1.40
CA PHE A 186 12.69 -1.58 -1.13
C PHE A 186 11.94 -1.08 -2.36
N ILE A 187 10.81 -1.70 -2.65
CA ILE A 187 9.94 -1.32 -3.76
C ILE A 187 8.50 -1.15 -3.28
N VAL A 188 7.93 0.02 -3.51
CA VAL A 188 6.48 0.23 -3.43
C VAL A 188 5.87 -0.19 -4.76
N ALA A 189 5.07 -1.25 -4.75
CA ALA A 189 4.30 -1.72 -5.90
C ALA A 189 2.85 -1.23 -5.76
N ASP A 190 2.54 -0.12 -6.41
CA ASP A 190 1.23 0.53 -6.34
C ASP A 190 0.30 -0.06 -7.41
N GLU A 191 -0.61 -0.93 -7.01
CA GLU A 191 -1.57 -1.65 -7.86
C GLU A 191 -0.94 -2.25 -9.14
N PRO A 192 0.16 -3.01 -9.05
CA PRO A 192 0.99 -3.37 -10.20
C PRO A 192 0.32 -4.33 -11.18
N ILE A 193 -0.88 -4.81 -10.87
CA ILE A 193 -1.63 -5.80 -11.67
C ILE A 193 -3.05 -5.34 -12.05
N SER A 194 -3.52 -4.19 -11.56
CA SER A 194 -4.93 -3.76 -11.67
C SER A 194 -5.42 -3.57 -13.12
N ALA A 195 -4.53 -3.17 -14.02
CA ALA A 195 -4.85 -2.90 -15.43
C ALA A 195 -4.58 -4.10 -16.37
N LEU A 196 -4.39 -5.32 -15.81
CA LEU A 196 -3.95 -6.50 -16.57
C LEU A 196 -5.00 -7.62 -16.52
N ASP A 197 -5.03 -8.45 -17.58
CA ASP A 197 -5.83 -9.66 -17.63
C ASP A 197 -5.40 -10.68 -16.58
N VAL A 198 -6.31 -11.50 -16.07
CA VAL A 198 -6.09 -12.44 -14.95
C VAL A 198 -4.88 -13.35 -15.16
N SER A 199 -4.68 -13.87 -16.38
CA SER A 199 -3.51 -14.72 -16.70
C SER A 199 -2.20 -13.97 -16.63
N ILE A 200 -2.18 -12.71 -17.03
CA ILE A 200 -1.01 -11.83 -16.97
C ILE A 200 -0.75 -11.38 -15.54
N GLN A 201 -1.80 -11.11 -14.74
CA GLN A 201 -1.68 -10.82 -13.32
C GLN A 201 -0.88 -11.91 -12.59
N ALA A 202 -1.25 -13.19 -12.80
CA ALA A 202 -0.56 -14.33 -12.20
C ALA A 202 0.93 -14.39 -12.61
N GLN A 203 1.25 -14.10 -13.87
CA GLN A 203 2.63 -14.07 -14.34
C GLN A 203 3.45 -12.95 -13.69
N ILE A 204 2.87 -11.75 -13.53
CA ILE A 204 3.54 -10.63 -12.86
C ILE A 204 3.75 -10.91 -11.36
N MET A 205 2.75 -11.46 -10.68
CA MET A 205 2.87 -11.86 -9.27
C MET A 205 3.98 -12.90 -9.07
N ASN A 206 4.03 -13.94 -9.91
CA ASN A 206 5.08 -14.96 -9.86
C ASN A 206 6.46 -14.36 -10.14
N LEU A 207 6.57 -13.43 -11.10
CA LEU A 207 7.81 -12.71 -11.37
C LEU A 207 8.25 -11.91 -10.13
N MET A 208 7.37 -11.14 -9.50
CA MET A 208 7.69 -10.35 -8.31
C MET A 208 8.11 -11.24 -7.13
N ALA A 209 7.41 -12.35 -6.90
CA ALA A 209 7.75 -13.31 -5.85
C ALA A 209 9.12 -14.01 -6.13
N LYS A 210 9.44 -14.28 -7.40
CA LYS A 210 10.75 -14.79 -7.80
C LYS A 210 11.84 -13.76 -7.49
N LEU A 211 11.65 -12.52 -7.92
CA LEU A 211 12.60 -11.42 -7.71
C LEU A 211 12.81 -11.13 -6.22
N GLN A 212 11.77 -11.20 -5.38
CA GLN A 212 11.88 -11.07 -3.93
C GLN A 212 12.87 -12.09 -3.37
N ARG A 213 12.71 -13.37 -3.71
CA ARG A 213 13.57 -14.45 -3.21
C ARG A 213 15.01 -14.35 -3.74
N GLU A 214 15.18 -14.09 -5.04
CA GLU A 214 16.50 -14.08 -5.68
C GLU A 214 17.35 -12.86 -5.32
N LYS A 215 16.69 -11.71 -5.09
CA LYS A 215 17.37 -10.43 -4.80
C LYS A 215 17.16 -9.95 -3.36
N ASN A 216 16.47 -10.74 -2.51
CA ASN A 216 16.11 -10.36 -1.14
C ASN A 216 15.41 -9.00 -1.06
N LEU A 217 14.49 -8.74 -2.01
CA LEU A 217 13.75 -7.48 -2.10
C LEU A 217 12.70 -7.39 -1.01
N THR A 218 12.48 -6.18 -0.52
CA THR A 218 11.38 -5.86 0.38
C THR A 218 10.29 -5.13 -0.40
N TYR A 219 9.03 -5.55 -0.25
CA TYR A 219 7.90 -4.92 -0.94
C TYR A 219 6.88 -4.32 0.01
N LEU A 220 6.38 -3.14 -0.35
CA LEU A 220 5.03 -2.71 0.01
C LEU A 220 4.13 -2.94 -1.20
N PHE A 221 3.32 -3.99 -1.16
CA PHE A 221 2.44 -4.38 -2.25
C PHE A 221 1.03 -3.83 -2.02
N ILE A 222 0.65 -2.80 -2.75
CA ILE A 222 -0.66 -2.15 -2.67
C ILE A 222 -1.60 -2.78 -3.68
N SER A 223 -2.76 -3.25 -3.24
CA SER A 223 -3.81 -3.75 -4.11
C SER A 223 -5.20 -3.62 -3.48
N HIS A 224 -6.21 -3.51 -4.31
CA HIS A 224 -7.60 -3.71 -3.91
C HIS A 224 -8.05 -5.17 -4.11
N ASP A 225 -7.28 -6.00 -4.85
CA ASP A 225 -7.55 -7.43 -4.98
C ASP A 225 -6.93 -8.22 -3.82
N LEU A 226 -7.78 -8.57 -2.87
CA LEU A 226 -7.42 -9.36 -1.70
C LEU A 226 -6.85 -10.75 -2.06
N ARG A 227 -7.24 -11.35 -3.19
CA ARG A 227 -6.70 -12.66 -3.62
C ARG A 227 -5.23 -12.54 -4.00
N ALA A 228 -4.88 -11.48 -4.73
CA ALA A 228 -3.49 -11.19 -5.09
C ALA A 228 -2.64 -11.00 -3.84
N ILE A 229 -3.13 -10.19 -2.90
CA ILE A 229 -2.44 -9.92 -1.62
C ILE A 229 -2.22 -11.21 -0.81
N ARG A 230 -3.23 -12.07 -0.70
CA ARG A 230 -3.10 -13.36 -0.01
C ARG A 230 -1.98 -14.24 -0.58
N HIS A 231 -1.77 -14.14 -1.89
CA HIS A 231 -0.80 -14.98 -2.60
C HIS A 231 0.64 -14.48 -2.46
N VAL A 232 0.85 -13.16 -2.44
CA VAL A 232 2.20 -12.57 -2.51
C VAL A 232 2.73 -12.03 -1.18
N SER A 233 1.86 -11.85 -0.16
CA SER A 233 2.24 -11.14 1.05
C SER A 233 2.53 -12.08 2.23
N ASP A 234 3.53 -11.71 3.02
CA ASP A 234 3.83 -12.34 4.31
C ASP A 234 2.90 -11.82 5.40
N ARG A 235 2.74 -10.48 5.47
CA ARG A 235 1.82 -9.78 6.37
C ARG A 235 0.89 -8.87 5.58
N VAL A 236 -0.27 -8.57 6.14
CA VAL A 236 -1.28 -7.69 5.53
C VAL A 236 -1.65 -6.59 6.51
N ALA A 237 -1.57 -5.35 6.04
CA ALA A 237 -2.11 -4.16 6.69
C ALA A 237 -3.40 -3.75 5.98
N VAL A 238 -4.47 -3.58 6.74
CA VAL A 238 -5.77 -3.13 6.24
C VAL A 238 -5.92 -1.65 6.55
N MET A 239 -6.18 -0.85 5.53
CA MET A 239 -6.28 0.61 5.65
C MET A 239 -7.72 1.09 5.41
N TYR A 240 -8.21 1.95 6.29
CA TYR A 240 -9.50 2.60 6.18
C TYR A 240 -9.40 4.09 6.52
N LEU A 241 -9.85 4.98 5.62
CA LEU A 241 -9.84 6.45 5.81
C LEU A 241 -8.55 6.98 6.45
N GLY A 242 -7.41 6.68 5.84
CA GLY A 242 -6.11 7.20 6.25
C GLY A 242 -5.43 6.46 7.42
N LYS A 243 -6.08 5.46 8.02
CA LYS A 243 -5.57 4.73 9.19
C LYS A 243 -5.39 3.24 8.92
N ILE A 244 -4.39 2.62 9.55
CA ILE A 244 -4.28 1.15 9.60
C ILE A 244 -5.23 0.65 10.68
N VAL A 245 -6.17 -0.20 10.30
CA VAL A 245 -7.20 -0.72 11.20
C VAL A 245 -6.99 -2.17 11.61
N GLU A 246 -6.21 -2.93 10.82
CA GLU A 246 -5.82 -4.30 11.17
C GLU A 246 -4.47 -4.62 10.56
N LEU A 247 -3.64 -5.42 11.26
CA LEU A 247 -2.32 -5.88 10.81
C LEU A 247 -2.04 -7.26 11.38
N ALA A 248 -1.77 -8.24 10.53
CA ALA A 248 -1.34 -9.57 10.94
C ALA A 248 -0.63 -10.32 9.81
N ASP A 249 -0.19 -11.56 10.07
CA ASP A 249 0.23 -12.48 9.02
C ASP A 249 -0.89 -12.67 8.00
N ALA A 250 -0.54 -12.75 6.73
CA ALA A 250 -1.54 -12.84 5.65
C ALA A 250 -2.54 -13.97 5.88
N LYS A 251 -2.07 -15.16 6.26
CA LYS A 251 -2.96 -16.31 6.55
C LYS A 251 -3.95 -16.02 7.68
N THR A 252 -3.50 -15.32 8.72
CA THR A 252 -4.31 -14.99 9.89
C THR A 252 -5.41 -13.99 9.54
N VAL A 253 -5.08 -12.91 8.83
CA VAL A 253 -6.09 -11.92 8.40
C VAL A 253 -7.23 -12.58 7.59
N TYR A 254 -6.91 -13.56 6.74
CA TYR A 254 -7.93 -14.23 5.91
C TYR A 254 -8.74 -15.29 6.64
N ARG A 255 -8.17 -15.95 7.66
CA ARG A 255 -8.86 -16.98 8.43
C ARG A 255 -9.65 -16.42 9.60
N GLU A 256 -9.09 -15.46 10.30
CA GLU A 256 -9.60 -14.92 11.55
C GLU A 256 -9.55 -13.40 11.57
N PRO A 257 -10.21 -12.70 10.62
CA PRO A 257 -10.22 -11.24 10.62
C PRO A 257 -10.88 -10.72 11.91
N LEU A 258 -10.25 -9.77 12.57
CA LEU A 258 -10.76 -9.19 13.82
C LEU A 258 -11.69 -8.00 13.53
N MET A 259 -11.27 -7.09 12.65
CA MET A 259 -12.06 -5.89 12.35
C MET A 259 -13.31 -6.23 11.53
N PRO A 260 -14.49 -5.69 11.90
CA PRO A 260 -15.70 -5.84 11.10
C PRO A 260 -15.55 -5.37 9.65
N TYR A 261 -14.75 -4.34 9.41
CA TYR A 261 -14.40 -3.87 8.08
C TYR A 261 -13.64 -4.93 7.28
N THR A 262 -12.61 -5.55 7.87
CA THR A 262 -11.84 -6.62 7.23
C THR A 262 -12.71 -7.85 6.93
N LYS A 263 -13.62 -8.22 7.87
CA LYS A 263 -14.60 -9.29 7.65
C LYS A 263 -15.46 -9.01 6.42
N ALA A 264 -15.93 -7.78 6.27
CA ALA A 264 -16.74 -7.36 5.12
C ALA A 264 -15.92 -7.40 3.82
N LEU A 265 -14.68 -6.88 3.82
CA LEU A 265 -13.79 -6.93 2.65
C LEU A 265 -13.54 -8.37 2.19
N ILE A 266 -13.19 -9.27 3.12
CA ILE A 266 -12.91 -10.68 2.82
C ILE A 266 -14.20 -11.39 2.35
N SER A 267 -15.35 -11.08 2.94
CA SER A 267 -16.64 -11.65 2.51
C SER A 267 -17.01 -11.28 1.08
N ALA A 268 -16.46 -10.19 0.54
CA ALA A 268 -16.72 -9.75 -0.83
C ALA A 268 -15.83 -10.46 -1.88
N VAL A 269 -14.78 -11.19 -1.44
CA VAL A 269 -13.87 -11.92 -2.35
C VAL A 269 -14.55 -13.19 -2.86
N PRO A 270 -14.78 -13.36 -4.17
CA PRO A 270 -15.39 -14.58 -4.71
C PRO A 270 -14.53 -15.83 -4.46
N VAL A 271 -15.15 -16.93 -4.11
CA VAL A 271 -14.48 -18.24 -4.02
C VAL A 271 -14.65 -18.99 -5.34
N PRO A 272 -13.57 -19.57 -5.92
CA PRO A 272 -13.66 -20.28 -7.21
C PRO A 272 -14.53 -21.53 -7.20
N ASP A 273 -14.96 -22.02 -6.03
CA ASP A 273 -15.83 -23.18 -5.88
C ASP A 273 -17.31 -22.73 -5.85
N PRO A 274 -18.14 -23.11 -6.86
CA PRO A 274 -19.54 -22.71 -6.92
C PRO A 274 -20.39 -23.22 -5.75
N GLN A 275 -20.05 -24.40 -5.18
CA GLN A 275 -20.80 -24.96 -4.05
C GLN A 275 -20.52 -24.21 -2.75
N ILE A 276 -19.28 -23.77 -2.57
CA ILE A 276 -18.88 -22.95 -1.42
C ILE A 276 -19.43 -21.53 -1.60
N GLU A 277 -19.31 -20.95 -2.79
CA GLU A 277 -19.80 -19.59 -3.07
C GLU A 277 -21.32 -19.46 -2.85
N ALA A 278 -22.09 -20.48 -3.25
CA ALA A 278 -23.55 -20.49 -3.06
C ALA A 278 -23.98 -20.49 -1.58
N LYS A 279 -23.14 -20.98 -0.66
CA LYS A 279 -23.42 -21.05 0.78
C LYS A 279 -22.88 -19.84 1.55
N ARG A 280 -22.07 -18.99 0.91
CA ARG A 280 -21.47 -17.83 1.57
C ARG A 280 -22.47 -16.71 1.79
N THR A 281 -22.40 -16.12 2.97
CA THR A 281 -23.12 -14.89 3.28
C THR A 281 -22.18 -13.71 3.09
N ARG A 282 -22.45 -12.89 2.06
CA ARG A 282 -21.72 -11.64 1.85
C ARG A 282 -22.16 -10.59 2.85
N ILE A 283 -21.22 -9.99 3.56
CA ILE A 283 -21.48 -8.87 4.47
C ILE A 283 -21.57 -7.59 3.63
N ILE A 284 -22.76 -7.02 3.53
CA ILE A 284 -23.01 -5.76 2.81
C ILE A 284 -22.94 -4.62 3.81
N LEU A 285 -21.91 -3.78 3.66
CA LEU A 285 -21.77 -2.56 4.46
C LEU A 285 -22.82 -1.55 4.04
N LYS A 286 -23.54 -0.99 5.00
CA LYS A 286 -24.54 0.06 4.76
C LYS A 286 -23.88 1.43 4.65
N GLY A 287 -24.39 2.28 3.76
CA GLY A 287 -23.92 3.64 3.55
C GLY A 287 -22.65 3.76 2.71
N ASP A 288 -22.37 4.99 2.28
CA ASP A 288 -21.19 5.31 1.48
C ASP A 288 -19.93 5.46 2.34
N VAL A 289 -18.77 5.40 1.69
CA VAL A 289 -17.50 5.70 2.36
C VAL A 289 -17.50 7.18 2.78
N PRO A 290 -17.30 7.49 4.06
CA PRO A 290 -17.28 8.88 4.52
C PRO A 290 -16.15 9.67 3.86
N SER A 291 -16.35 10.98 3.76
CA SER A 291 -15.34 11.86 3.17
C SER A 291 -14.08 11.96 4.05
N PRO A 292 -12.88 11.82 3.48
CA PRO A 292 -11.63 12.04 4.22
C PRO A 292 -11.40 13.52 4.62
N ILE A 293 -12.25 14.44 4.14
CA ILE A 293 -12.23 15.84 4.54
C ILE A 293 -12.82 16.01 5.96
N ASN A 294 -13.90 15.28 6.24
CA ASN A 294 -14.59 15.28 7.52
C ASN A 294 -14.79 13.83 7.96
N PRO A 295 -13.75 13.13 8.41
CA PRO A 295 -13.88 11.76 8.88
C PRO A 295 -14.81 11.73 10.11
N PRO A 296 -15.54 10.63 10.33
CA PRO A 296 -16.36 10.46 11.53
C PRO A 296 -15.50 10.62 12.80
N SER A 297 -16.07 11.23 13.84
CA SER A 297 -15.44 11.29 15.16
C SER A 297 -15.31 9.89 15.78
N GLY A 298 -14.30 9.68 16.60
CA GLY A 298 -13.98 8.40 17.20
C GLY A 298 -13.48 7.40 16.16
N CYS A 299 -13.98 6.17 16.20
CA CYS A 299 -13.64 5.15 15.18
C CYS A 299 -14.16 5.59 13.81
N HIS A 300 -13.27 5.76 12.83
CA HIS A 300 -13.64 6.20 11.47
C HIS A 300 -14.63 5.28 10.76
N PHE A 301 -14.72 4.01 11.20
CA PHE A 301 -15.65 3.02 10.64
C PHE A 301 -17.03 3.02 11.33
N ASN A 302 -17.26 3.81 12.39
CA ASN A 302 -18.45 3.76 13.22
C ASN A 302 -19.78 3.93 12.46
N THR A 303 -19.81 4.71 11.38
CA THR A 303 -21.02 4.98 10.57
C THR A 303 -21.44 3.80 9.69
N ARG A 304 -20.53 2.86 9.43
CA ARG A 304 -20.75 1.68 8.56
C ARG A 304 -20.63 0.36 9.33
N CYS A 305 -20.19 0.43 10.59
CA CYS A 305 -19.99 -0.75 11.43
C CYS A 305 -21.33 -1.27 11.94
N PRO A 306 -21.72 -2.53 11.65
CA PRO A 306 -22.97 -3.09 12.16
C PRO A 306 -22.95 -3.31 13.68
N PHE A 307 -21.77 -3.26 14.30
CA PHE A 307 -21.53 -3.46 15.72
C PHE A 307 -21.17 -2.17 16.46
N ALA A 308 -21.41 -1.00 15.84
CA ALA A 308 -21.07 0.28 16.46
C ALA A 308 -21.93 0.54 17.70
N ILE A 309 -21.26 0.95 18.78
CA ILE A 309 -21.86 1.44 20.02
C ILE A 309 -21.62 2.94 20.16
N GLN A 310 -22.20 3.58 21.18
CA GLN A 310 -22.08 5.03 21.36
C GLN A 310 -20.63 5.47 21.56
N GLU A 311 -19.84 4.70 22.28
CA GLU A 311 -18.43 4.94 22.56
C GLU A 311 -17.58 4.94 21.29
N CYS A 312 -17.95 4.15 20.27
CA CYS A 312 -17.27 4.16 18.96
C CYS A 312 -17.31 5.53 18.26
N ARG A 313 -18.25 6.41 18.63
CA ARG A 313 -18.36 7.77 18.08
C ARG A 313 -17.51 8.78 18.85
N GLN A 314 -17.01 8.41 20.03
CA GLN A 314 -16.29 9.29 20.94
C GLN A 314 -14.81 8.92 21.05
N ILE A 315 -14.50 7.62 21.02
CA ILE A 315 -13.17 7.07 21.24
C ILE A 315 -12.58 6.67 19.88
N GLU A 316 -11.43 7.24 19.55
CA GLU A 316 -10.62 6.81 18.43
C GLU A 316 -9.76 5.62 18.87
N PRO A 317 -9.94 4.42 18.27
CA PRO A 317 -9.21 3.23 18.69
C PRO A 317 -7.75 3.27 18.23
N SER A 318 -6.82 2.93 19.10
CA SER A 318 -5.44 2.66 18.77
C SER A 318 -5.29 1.30 18.10
N LEU A 319 -4.27 1.14 17.24
CA LEU A 319 -3.87 -0.16 16.69
C LEU A 319 -3.08 -0.91 17.77
N VAL A 320 -3.69 -1.89 18.44
CA VAL A 320 -3.07 -2.64 19.54
C VAL A 320 -3.08 -4.13 19.26
N GLU A 321 -2.16 -4.85 19.88
CA GLU A 321 -2.08 -6.30 19.77
C GLU A 321 -3.24 -6.96 20.55
N ILE A 322 -4.11 -7.66 19.81
CA ILE A 322 -5.27 -8.37 20.37
C ILE A 322 -4.94 -9.85 20.60
N LYS A 323 -4.24 -10.46 19.64
CA LYS A 323 -3.69 -11.81 19.69
C LYS A 323 -2.22 -11.74 19.29
N PRO A 324 -1.38 -12.74 19.60
CA PRO A 324 0.04 -12.73 19.21
C PRO A 324 0.23 -12.39 17.73
N LYS A 325 0.94 -11.28 17.44
CA LYS A 325 1.21 -10.73 16.11
C LYS A 325 -0.04 -10.35 15.29
N HIS A 326 -1.19 -10.17 15.95
CA HIS A 326 -2.44 -9.75 15.33
C HIS A 326 -2.96 -8.49 16.02
N TYR A 327 -2.89 -7.37 15.31
CA TYR A 327 -3.21 -6.02 15.79
C TYR A 327 -4.52 -5.57 15.16
N ALA A 328 -5.38 -4.92 15.96
CA ALA A 328 -6.61 -4.33 15.47
C ALA A 328 -6.94 -3.02 16.19
N ALA A 329 -7.57 -2.08 15.46
CA ALA A 329 -8.01 -0.79 15.98
C ALA A 329 -9.53 -0.82 16.25
N CYS A 330 -9.95 -1.51 17.32
CA CYS A 330 -11.35 -1.63 17.71
C CYS A 330 -11.49 -1.65 19.22
N ILE A 331 -12.22 -0.68 19.79
CA ILE A 331 -12.42 -0.56 21.25
C ILE A 331 -13.20 -1.74 21.84
N ARG A 332 -14.02 -2.44 21.05
CA ARG A 332 -14.85 -3.56 21.52
C ARG A 332 -14.06 -4.85 21.78
N ILE A 333 -12.87 -4.97 21.22
CA ILE A 333 -11.99 -6.14 21.37
C ILE A 333 -10.63 -5.75 21.94
N SER A 334 -10.38 -4.47 22.18
CA SER A 334 -9.11 -3.97 22.70
C SER A 334 -8.98 -4.21 24.20
N PRO A 335 -7.88 -4.75 24.68
CA PRO A 335 -7.61 -4.90 26.11
C PRO A 335 -7.44 -3.55 26.84
N GLU A 336 -7.29 -2.44 26.11
CA GLU A 336 -7.27 -1.08 26.68
C GLU A 336 -8.65 -0.63 27.19
N TYR A 337 -9.73 -1.30 26.76
CA TYR A 337 -11.11 -0.96 27.12
C TYR A 337 -11.86 -2.17 27.70
N PRO A 338 -11.41 -2.77 28.81
CA PRO A 338 -12.00 -3.99 29.36
C PRO A 338 -13.44 -3.82 29.88
N HIS A 339 -13.89 -2.58 30.08
CA HIS A 339 -15.25 -2.25 30.50
C HIS A 339 -16.27 -2.23 29.34
N ILE A 340 -15.79 -2.29 28.10
CA ILE A 340 -16.64 -2.39 26.91
C ILE A 340 -16.78 -3.87 26.58
N GLU A 341 -17.73 -4.55 27.27
CA GLU A 341 -17.95 -5.98 27.10
C GLU A 341 -18.37 -6.33 25.66
N GLU A 342 -17.77 -7.39 25.16
CA GLU A 342 -18.23 -8.10 23.98
C GLU A 342 -19.59 -8.75 24.33
N ASN A 343 -20.69 -8.17 23.89
CA ASN A 343 -21.95 -8.89 23.94
C ASN A 343 -21.90 -9.99 22.89
N GLU A 344 -21.70 -11.23 23.33
CA GLU A 344 -21.65 -12.44 22.47
C GLU A 344 -22.88 -12.60 21.55
N LYS A 345 -24.00 -11.95 21.91
CA LYS A 345 -25.23 -11.92 21.11
C LYS A 345 -25.17 -11.09 19.84
N ASP A 346 -24.16 -10.26 19.66
CA ASP A 346 -24.08 -9.31 18.55
C ASP A 346 -23.32 -9.82 17.32
N GLY A 347 -23.02 -11.10 17.21
CA GLY A 347 -22.50 -11.71 16.00
C GLY A 347 -21.07 -11.35 15.63
N LEU A 348 -20.24 -10.85 16.57
CA LEU A 348 -18.79 -10.78 16.41
C LEU A 348 -18.11 -12.16 16.53
N ALA A 349 -18.89 -13.17 16.98
CA ALA A 349 -18.44 -14.55 17.05
C ALA A 349 -17.91 -15.02 15.68
N VAL A 350 -16.69 -15.49 15.72
CA VAL A 350 -15.94 -16.14 14.65
C VAL A 350 -16.82 -17.17 13.95
N VAL A 351 -17.02 -17.03 12.64
CA VAL A 351 -17.43 -18.16 11.81
C VAL A 351 -16.18 -19.03 11.70
N GLY A 352 -16.02 -19.90 12.66
CA GLY A 352 -15.06 -20.99 12.65
C GLY A 352 -15.84 -22.28 12.72
N GLU A 353 -15.83 -23.01 11.64
CA GLU A 353 -15.62 -24.45 11.50
C GLU A 353 -15.78 -24.82 10.03
#